data_9923ff53db50998a6244d8c268e03606
#
_entry.id   9923ff53db50998a6244d8c268e03606
#
_cell.length_a   1.000
_cell.length_b   1.000
_cell.length_c   1.000
_cell.angle_alpha   90.00
_cell.angle_beta   90.00
_cell.angle_gamma   90.00
#
_symmetry.space_group_name_H-M   'P 1'
#
loop_
_entity.id
_entity.type
_entity.pdbx_description
1 polymer ?
#
loop_
_entity_poly.entity_id
_entity_poly.type
_entity_poly.pdbx_seq_one_letter_code
_entity_poly.pdbx_strand_id
1 'polypeptide(L)'
;PAAEAARTQGARVNPPLAAMTEVRTLVLAVKPAKWREALGPLVGTLSPEALIVSVMAGVAAADIGALSGRPVARVMPTTAVAQGRGVAALWSNHTAARETGRALFQAMAEVVDLDREDHIDVATATAGSAPAFIHAFVQALARAGEAEGLSSDAATRLARGALRSAGAGVETGEALETLIARIASPGGTTRAGLDAMAASGDLDRAASAAVRAAVQRARSF
;
A
#
# COMPACT_ATOMS: atom_id res chain seq x y z
N PRO A 1 -10.15 18.18 -12.81
CA PRO A 1 -10.53 18.13 -11.40
C PRO A 1 -9.35 18.06 -10.44
N ALA A 2 -8.40 17.08 -10.61
CA ALA A 2 -7.27 16.92 -9.68
C ALA A 2 -6.31 18.13 -9.66
N ALA A 3 -5.99 18.69 -10.81
CA ALA A 3 -5.14 19.88 -10.91
C ALA A 3 -5.78 21.11 -10.25
N GLU A 4 -7.10 21.24 -10.31
CA GLU A 4 -7.84 22.33 -9.67
C GLU A 4 -7.83 22.17 -8.15
N ALA A 5 -8.09 20.96 -7.66
CA ALA A 5 -7.99 20.65 -6.23
C ALA A 5 -6.59 20.93 -5.67
N ALA A 6 -5.53 20.61 -6.44
CA ALA A 6 -4.16 20.91 -6.04
C ALA A 6 -3.90 22.43 -5.96
N ARG A 7 -4.41 23.22 -6.93
CA ARG A 7 -4.27 24.68 -6.88
C ARG A 7 -4.97 25.29 -5.68
N THR A 8 -6.16 24.82 -5.33
CA THR A 8 -6.90 25.28 -4.14
C THR A 8 -6.13 25.05 -2.85
N GLN A 9 -5.25 24.04 -2.83
CA GLN A 9 -4.36 23.76 -1.72
C GLN A 9 -2.99 24.46 -1.82
N GLY A 10 -2.83 25.41 -2.74
CA GLY A 10 -1.61 26.21 -2.88
C GLY A 10 -0.54 25.59 -3.78
N ALA A 11 -0.80 24.45 -4.43
CA ALA A 11 0.18 23.86 -5.33
C ALA A 11 0.30 24.62 -6.66
N ARG A 12 1.51 24.81 -7.13
CA ARG A 12 1.79 25.28 -8.50
C ARG A 12 1.66 24.10 -9.46
N VAL A 13 0.74 24.17 -10.40
CA VAL A 13 0.49 23.10 -11.38
C VAL A 13 1.22 23.43 -12.68
N ASN A 14 1.99 22.49 -13.20
CA ASN A 14 2.84 22.61 -14.38
C ASN A 14 3.74 23.85 -14.32
N PRO A 15 4.58 24.01 -13.29
CA PRO A 15 5.53 25.11 -13.23
C PRO A 15 6.54 25.01 -14.39
N PRO A 16 7.16 26.12 -14.81
CA PRO A 16 8.20 26.08 -15.82
C PRO A 16 9.41 25.25 -15.33
N LEU A 17 10.12 24.60 -16.26
CA LEU A 17 11.28 23.74 -15.92
C LEU A 17 12.34 24.47 -15.08
N ALA A 18 12.52 25.76 -15.27
CA ALA A 18 13.45 26.57 -14.46
C ALA A 18 13.12 26.52 -12.96
N ALA A 19 11.87 26.30 -12.57
CA ALA A 19 11.51 26.15 -11.17
C ALA A 19 12.01 24.84 -10.54
N MET A 20 12.46 23.88 -11.34
CA MET A 20 12.98 22.60 -10.85
C MET A 20 14.38 22.73 -10.23
N THR A 21 15.12 23.77 -10.49
CA THR A 21 16.46 24.01 -9.92
C THR A 21 16.45 24.17 -8.39
N GLU A 22 15.33 24.58 -7.81
CA GLU A 22 15.15 24.76 -6.39
C GLU A 22 14.53 23.53 -5.70
N VAL A 23 14.12 22.51 -6.49
CA VAL A 23 13.47 21.30 -5.97
C VAL A 23 14.50 20.44 -5.26
N ARG A 24 14.29 20.21 -3.97
CA ARG A 24 15.11 19.31 -3.13
C ARG A 24 14.60 17.88 -3.12
N THR A 25 13.29 17.69 -3.35
CA THR A 25 12.66 16.36 -3.38
C THR A 25 11.71 16.28 -4.57
N LEU A 26 11.98 15.33 -5.46
CA LEU A 26 11.09 15.00 -6.56
C LEU A 26 10.33 13.72 -6.23
N VAL A 27 8.99 13.78 -6.20
CA VAL A 27 8.15 12.58 -6.06
C VAL A 27 7.71 12.09 -7.44
N LEU A 28 8.09 10.85 -7.79
CA LEU A 28 7.66 10.18 -9.01
C LEU A 28 6.40 9.35 -8.74
N ALA A 29 5.26 9.91 -9.12
CA ALA A 29 3.92 9.31 -8.95
C ALA A 29 3.22 9.13 -10.30
N VAL A 30 3.89 8.53 -11.27
CA VAL A 30 3.40 8.29 -12.63
C VAL A 30 3.22 6.78 -12.87
N LYS A 31 2.51 6.43 -13.95
CA LYS A 31 2.42 5.01 -14.35
C LYS A 31 3.83 4.49 -14.68
N PRO A 32 4.19 3.26 -14.28
CA PRO A 32 5.52 2.69 -14.54
C PRO A 32 5.99 2.83 -16.00
N ALA A 33 5.13 2.56 -16.97
CA ALA A 33 5.47 2.67 -18.39
C ALA A 33 5.81 4.10 -18.86
N LYS A 34 5.53 5.14 -18.07
CA LYS A 34 5.69 6.56 -18.45
C LYS A 34 6.80 7.28 -17.67
N TRP A 35 7.50 6.59 -16.79
CA TRP A 35 8.42 7.28 -15.88
C TRP A 35 9.62 7.93 -16.59
N ARG A 36 10.17 7.27 -17.63
CA ARG A 36 11.30 7.81 -18.40
C ARG A 36 10.93 9.08 -19.17
N GLU A 37 9.73 9.08 -19.76
CA GLU A 37 9.15 10.23 -20.44
C GLU A 37 8.93 11.40 -19.48
N ALA A 38 8.47 11.12 -18.25
CA ALA A 38 8.22 12.13 -17.24
C ALA A 38 9.51 12.68 -16.61
N LEU A 39 10.48 11.82 -16.30
CA LEU A 39 11.71 12.20 -15.61
C LEU A 39 12.75 12.80 -16.55
N GLY A 40 12.88 12.29 -17.78
CA GLY A 40 13.95 12.67 -18.71
C GLY A 40 14.10 14.19 -18.91
N PRO A 41 13.04 14.95 -19.20
CA PRO A 41 13.13 16.41 -19.36
C PRO A 41 13.55 17.16 -18.09
N LEU A 42 13.40 16.55 -16.90
CA LEU A 42 13.72 17.18 -15.61
C LEU A 42 15.16 17.01 -15.20
N VAL A 43 15.85 15.95 -15.66
CA VAL A 43 17.18 15.54 -15.17
C VAL A 43 18.18 16.67 -15.21
N GLY A 44 18.26 17.42 -16.32
CA GLY A 44 19.21 18.53 -16.49
C GLY A 44 18.89 19.78 -15.67
N THR A 45 17.70 19.86 -15.09
CA THR A 45 17.24 21.02 -14.31
C THR A 45 17.16 20.76 -12.81
N LEU A 46 17.21 19.49 -12.37
CA LEU A 46 17.19 19.16 -10.95
C LEU A 46 18.47 19.60 -10.25
N SER A 47 18.31 20.16 -9.03
CA SER A 47 19.44 20.45 -8.15
C SER A 47 20.37 19.21 -8.01
N PRO A 48 21.71 19.39 -7.96
CA PRO A 48 22.62 18.30 -7.63
C PRO A 48 22.29 17.58 -6.31
N GLU A 49 21.68 18.29 -5.38
CA GLU A 49 21.31 17.78 -4.05
C GLU A 49 19.87 17.20 -4.01
N ALA A 50 19.15 17.23 -5.14
CA ALA A 50 17.81 16.71 -5.19
C ALA A 50 17.77 15.21 -4.89
N LEU A 51 16.77 14.79 -4.12
CA LEU A 51 16.46 13.38 -3.82
C LEU A 51 15.19 12.97 -4.58
N ILE A 52 15.11 11.71 -4.98
CA ILE A 52 13.93 11.18 -5.64
C ILE A 52 13.20 10.20 -4.72
N VAL A 53 11.89 10.40 -4.59
CA VAL A 53 10.99 9.45 -3.92
C VAL A 53 10.05 8.87 -4.98
N SER A 54 10.17 7.58 -5.24
CA SER A 54 9.34 6.86 -6.21
C SER A 54 8.24 6.08 -5.50
N VAL A 55 6.99 6.31 -5.90
CA VAL A 55 5.83 5.51 -5.46
C VAL A 55 5.34 4.55 -6.55
N MET A 56 6.19 4.29 -7.54
CA MET A 56 5.86 3.40 -8.66
C MET A 56 6.12 1.93 -8.31
N ALA A 57 5.21 1.05 -8.70
CA ALA A 57 5.44 -0.38 -8.68
C ALA A 57 6.41 -0.80 -9.79
N GLY A 58 7.23 -1.83 -9.55
CA GLY A 58 8.03 -2.50 -10.57
C GLY A 58 9.18 -1.70 -11.19
N VAL A 59 9.46 -0.47 -10.74
CA VAL A 59 10.57 0.35 -11.25
C VAL A 59 11.70 0.38 -10.23
N ALA A 60 12.86 -0.16 -10.58
CA ALA A 60 14.00 -0.24 -9.67
C ALA A 60 14.62 1.13 -9.38
N ALA A 61 15.08 1.33 -8.15
CA ALA A 61 15.79 2.54 -7.76
C ALA A 61 17.08 2.75 -8.57
N ALA A 62 17.76 1.66 -8.92
CA ALA A 62 18.96 1.70 -9.75
C ALA A 62 18.69 2.29 -11.14
N ASP A 63 17.56 1.96 -11.78
CA ASP A 63 17.18 2.48 -13.09
C ASP A 63 16.87 3.99 -13.03
N ILE A 64 16.15 4.40 -11.99
CA ILE A 64 15.83 5.81 -11.76
C ILE A 64 17.12 6.60 -11.46
N GLY A 65 17.99 6.05 -10.60
CA GLY A 65 19.27 6.63 -10.24
C GLY A 65 20.21 6.74 -11.44
N ALA A 66 20.28 5.73 -12.28
CA ALA A 66 21.11 5.74 -13.50
C ALA A 66 20.68 6.84 -14.48
N LEU A 67 19.37 7.10 -14.62
CA LEU A 67 18.87 8.15 -15.47
C LEU A 67 19.07 9.54 -14.86
N SER A 68 18.80 9.69 -13.56
CA SER A 68 18.75 11.00 -12.91
C SER A 68 20.08 11.46 -12.30
N GLY A 69 21.00 10.55 -12.00
CA GLY A 69 22.18 10.82 -11.19
C GLY A 69 21.86 11.20 -9.74
N ARG A 70 20.67 10.84 -9.23
CA ARG A 70 20.19 11.24 -7.89
C ARG A 70 19.93 10.03 -7.01
N PRO A 71 20.11 10.16 -5.67
CA PRO A 71 19.70 9.14 -4.72
C PRO A 71 18.19 8.92 -4.76
N VAL A 72 17.76 7.66 -4.62
CA VAL A 72 16.35 7.26 -4.77
C VAL A 72 15.88 6.52 -3.52
N ALA A 73 14.71 6.90 -3.00
CA ALA A 73 13.90 6.08 -2.12
C ALA A 73 12.70 5.52 -2.87
N ARG A 74 12.41 4.26 -2.68
CA ARG A 74 11.15 3.64 -3.12
C ARG A 74 10.20 3.58 -1.94
N VAL A 75 8.99 4.07 -2.15
CA VAL A 75 7.91 4.02 -1.17
C VAL A 75 6.69 3.41 -1.82
N MET A 76 6.11 2.41 -1.19
CA MET A 76 4.85 1.81 -1.65
C MET A 76 3.76 2.11 -0.62
N PRO A 77 3.01 3.22 -0.79
CA PRO A 77 1.92 3.57 0.09
C PRO A 77 0.62 2.87 -0.32
N THR A 78 -0.21 2.56 0.66
CA THR A 78 -1.60 2.18 0.41
C THR A 78 -2.47 3.39 0.09
N THR A 79 -3.61 3.19 -0.55
CA THR A 79 -4.56 4.27 -0.87
C THR A 79 -5.14 4.98 0.35
N ALA A 80 -5.11 4.32 1.52
CA ALA A 80 -5.58 4.87 2.79
C ALA A 80 -4.71 6.02 3.34
N VAL A 81 -3.54 6.31 2.74
CA VAL A 81 -2.74 7.50 3.07
C VAL A 81 -3.52 8.80 2.87
N ALA A 82 -4.44 8.84 1.90
CA ALA A 82 -5.31 9.99 1.68
C ALA A 82 -6.25 10.29 2.86
N GLN A 83 -6.40 9.35 3.79
CA GLN A 83 -7.25 9.43 4.97
C GLN A 83 -6.44 9.44 6.28
N GLY A 84 -5.10 9.50 6.19
CA GLY A 84 -4.22 9.42 7.36
C GLY A 84 -4.20 8.05 8.05
N ARG A 85 -4.59 6.98 7.34
CA ARG A 85 -4.70 5.60 7.84
C ARG A 85 -3.95 4.61 6.96
N GLY A 86 -2.91 5.09 6.30
CA GLY A 86 -2.11 4.28 5.39
C GLY A 86 -1.04 3.47 6.10
N VAL A 87 -0.49 2.50 5.35
CA VAL A 87 0.83 1.95 5.58
C VAL A 87 1.67 2.22 4.34
N ALA A 88 2.95 2.50 4.53
CA ALA A 88 3.89 2.78 3.46
C ALA A 88 5.17 1.96 3.66
N ALA A 89 5.42 1.00 2.78
CA ALA A 89 6.69 0.29 2.76
C ALA A 89 7.77 1.20 2.15
N LEU A 90 8.92 1.29 2.79
CA LEU A 90 10.03 2.17 2.41
C LEU A 90 11.31 1.38 2.23
N TRP A 91 12.00 1.61 1.14
CA TRP A 91 13.36 1.14 0.93
C TRP A 91 14.23 2.19 0.27
N SER A 92 15.48 2.29 0.70
CA SER A 92 16.55 3.03 0.02
C SER A 92 17.91 2.51 0.50
N ASN A 93 18.88 2.47 -0.38
CA ASN A 93 20.30 2.26 -0.04
C ASN A 93 21.01 3.56 0.32
N HIS A 94 20.33 4.71 0.31
CA HIS A 94 20.88 6.01 0.62
C HIS A 94 20.15 6.63 1.82
N THR A 95 20.87 6.93 2.90
CA THR A 95 20.30 7.38 4.17
C THR A 95 19.42 8.62 4.03
N ALA A 96 19.91 9.70 3.39
CA ALA A 96 19.13 10.92 3.24
C ALA A 96 17.85 10.72 2.39
N ALA A 97 17.90 9.86 1.37
CA ALA A 97 16.70 9.54 0.58
C ALA A 97 15.68 8.74 1.42
N ARG A 98 16.16 7.80 2.25
CA ARG A 98 15.31 7.04 3.18
C ARG A 98 14.65 7.97 4.19
N GLU A 99 15.40 8.85 4.82
CA GLU A 99 14.88 9.82 5.79
C GLU A 99 13.84 10.76 5.15
N THR A 100 14.10 11.23 3.94
CA THR A 100 13.17 12.06 3.18
C THR A 100 11.89 11.29 2.85
N GLY A 101 12.00 10.05 2.37
CA GLY A 101 10.85 9.20 2.11
C GLY A 101 10.00 8.98 3.37
N ARG A 102 10.64 8.72 4.52
CA ARG A 102 9.97 8.59 5.81
C ARG A 102 9.26 9.88 6.21
N ALA A 103 9.95 11.02 6.16
CA ALA A 103 9.39 12.30 6.55
C ALA A 103 8.14 12.69 5.73
N LEU A 104 8.12 12.33 4.45
CA LEU A 104 6.97 12.59 3.58
C LEU A 104 5.73 11.76 3.96
N PHE A 105 5.91 10.54 4.45
CA PHE A 105 4.78 9.63 4.66
C PHE A 105 4.36 9.44 6.12
N GLN A 106 5.23 9.69 7.10
CA GLN A 106 4.96 9.42 8.52
C GLN A 106 3.76 10.19 9.11
N ALA A 107 3.34 11.31 8.50
CA ALA A 107 2.17 12.07 8.94
C ALA A 107 0.84 11.44 8.49
N MET A 108 0.88 10.50 7.51
CA MET A 108 -0.32 9.95 6.89
C MET A 108 -0.29 8.42 6.78
N ALA A 109 0.78 7.79 7.25
CA ALA A 109 0.99 6.34 7.18
C ALA A 109 1.90 5.85 8.29
N GLU A 110 1.69 4.63 8.74
CA GLU A 110 2.74 3.85 9.39
C GLU A 110 3.81 3.52 8.35
N VAL A 111 5.06 3.91 8.60
CA VAL A 111 6.18 3.66 7.66
C VAL A 111 6.96 2.43 8.09
N VAL A 112 6.95 1.41 7.25
CA VAL A 112 7.65 0.15 7.44
C VAL A 112 8.91 0.13 6.59
N ASP A 113 10.10 0.14 7.24
CA ASP A 113 11.37 -0.02 6.54
C ASP A 113 11.56 -1.44 6.06
N LEU A 114 12.08 -1.57 4.85
CA LEU A 114 12.45 -2.84 4.26
C LEU A 114 13.98 -2.92 4.11
N ASP A 115 14.53 -4.10 4.38
CA ASP A 115 15.97 -4.36 4.29
C ASP A 115 16.46 -4.47 2.85
N ARG A 116 15.56 -4.87 1.93
CA ARG A 116 15.88 -5.16 0.53
C ARG A 116 14.88 -4.51 -0.40
N GLU A 117 15.35 -4.07 -1.57
CA GLU A 117 14.51 -3.42 -2.56
C GLU A 117 13.42 -4.35 -3.12
N ASP A 118 13.75 -5.62 -3.37
CA ASP A 118 12.80 -6.60 -3.92
C ASP A 118 11.63 -6.90 -2.97
N HIS A 119 11.74 -6.56 -1.68
CA HIS A 119 10.64 -6.62 -0.74
C HIS A 119 9.56 -5.55 -0.99
N ILE A 120 9.85 -4.49 -1.75
CA ILE A 120 8.83 -3.52 -2.20
C ILE A 120 7.73 -4.21 -3.03
N ASP A 121 8.10 -5.18 -3.87
CA ASP A 121 7.11 -5.91 -4.67
C ASP A 121 6.24 -6.83 -3.80
N VAL A 122 6.83 -7.41 -2.75
CA VAL A 122 6.10 -8.19 -1.74
C VAL A 122 5.17 -7.28 -0.94
N ALA A 123 5.65 -6.13 -0.50
CA ALA A 123 4.83 -5.13 0.20
C ALA A 123 3.69 -4.60 -0.69
N THR A 124 3.93 -4.43 -2.00
CA THR A 124 2.88 -4.09 -2.96
C THR A 124 1.75 -5.12 -2.96
N ALA A 125 2.09 -6.40 -2.91
CA ALA A 125 1.09 -7.48 -2.84
C ALA A 125 0.41 -7.54 -1.45
N THR A 126 1.22 -7.46 -0.37
CA THR A 126 0.76 -7.70 1.00
C THR A 126 0.01 -6.51 1.62
N ALA A 127 0.31 -5.29 1.19
CA ALA A 127 -0.34 -4.07 1.68
C ALA A 127 -1.07 -3.29 0.58
N GLY A 128 -0.46 -3.08 -0.58
CA GLY A 128 -1.06 -2.31 -1.66
C GLY A 128 -2.28 -2.99 -2.31
N SER A 129 -2.18 -4.30 -2.57
CA SER A 129 -3.26 -5.11 -3.17
C SER A 129 -4.19 -5.74 -2.14
N ALA A 130 -3.70 -6.03 -0.93
CA ALA A 130 -4.43 -6.76 0.10
C ALA A 130 -5.79 -6.15 0.49
N PRO A 131 -6.02 -4.83 0.50
CA PRO A 131 -7.36 -4.30 0.74
C PRO A 131 -8.41 -4.88 -0.21
N ALA A 132 -8.06 -5.10 -1.49
CA ALA A 132 -8.98 -5.74 -2.44
C ALA A 132 -9.21 -7.22 -2.10
N PHE A 133 -8.20 -7.95 -1.63
CA PHE A 133 -8.33 -9.34 -1.19
C PHE A 133 -9.23 -9.46 0.03
N ILE A 134 -9.08 -8.54 0.99
CA ILE A 134 -9.93 -8.45 2.18
C ILE A 134 -11.37 -8.13 1.77
N HIS A 135 -11.61 -7.20 0.84
CA HIS A 135 -12.95 -6.93 0.33
C HIS A 135 -13.58 -8.15 -0.35
N ALA A 136 -12.78 -8.93 -1.11
CA ALA A 136 -13.26 -10.18 -1.73
C ALA A 136 -13.64 -11.22 -0.67
N PHE A 137 -12.87 -11.34 0.42
CA PHE A 137 -13.22 -12.21 1.55
C PHE A 137 -14.52 -11.77 2.23
N VAL A 138 -14.69 -10.45 2.50
CA VAL A 138 -15.93 -9.90 3.09
C VAL A 138 -17.13 -10.17 2.18
N GLN A 139 -16.95 -10.09 0.87
CA GLN A 139 -18.00 -10.44 -0.09
C GLN A 139 -18.34 -11.94 -0.06
N ALA A 140 -17.33 -12.81 0.10
CA ALA A 140 -17.56 -14.25 0.26
C ALA A 140 -18.30 -14.56 1.57
N LEU A 141 -17.97 -13.87 2.65
CA LEU A 141 -18.65 -13.97 3.95
C LEU A 141 -20.12 -13.57 3.84
N ALA A 142 -20.44 -12.49 3.11
CA ALA A 142 -21.82 -12.09 2.85
C ALA A 142 -22.60 -13.18 2.09
N ARG A 143 -22.03 -13.73 1.00
CA ARG A 143 -22.65 -14.84 0.26
C ARG A 143 -22.88 -16.07 1.12
N ALA A 144 -21.96 -16.40 2.01
CA ALA A 144 -22.12 -17.50 2.95
C ALA A 144 -23.30 -17.24 3.92
N GLY A 145 -23.44 -16.01 4.44
CA GLY A 145 -24.58 -15.63 5.26
C GLY A 145 -25.92 -15.70 4.51
N GLU A 146 -25.95 -15.35 3.23
CA GLU A 146 -27.14 -15.51 2.36
C GLU A 146 -27.51 -16.99 2.22
N ALA A 147 -26.53 -17.85 2.01
CA ALA A 147 -26.76 -19.30 1.91
C ALA A 147 -27.33 -19.90 3.19
N GLU A 148 -27.05 -19.31 4.36
CA GLU A 148 -27.58 -19.68 5.66
C GLU A 148 -28.93 -18.96 5.99
N GLY A 149 -29.53 -18.24 5.02
CA GLY A 149 -30.87 -17.70 5.11
C GLY A 149 -30.99 -16.22 5.44
N LEU A 150 -29.91 -15.46 5.50
CA LEU A 150 -30.01 -14.01 5.61
C LEU A 150 -30.49 -13.39 4.29
N SER A 151 -31.19 -12.26 4.37
CA SER A 151 -31.42 -11.47 3.15
C SER A 151 -30.10 -10.87 2.65
N SER A 152 -29.99 -10.63 1.34
CA SER A 152 -28.78 -10.08 0.72
C SER A 152 -28.34 -8.74 1.35
N ASP A 153 -29.29 -7.84 1.65
CA ASP A 153 -29.01 -6.58 2.35
C ASP A 153 -28.44 -6.84 3.76
N ALA A 154 -29.07 -7.70 4.54
CA ALA A 154 -28.63 -8.00 5.90
C ALA A 154 -27.23 -8.64 5.90
N ALA A 155 -27.00 -9.66 5.06
CA ALA A 155 -25.72 -10.34 4.92
C ALA A 155 -24.59 -9.36 4.57
N THR A 156 -24.82 -8.50 3.56
CA THR A 156 -23.84 -7.48 3.14
C THR A 156 -23.54 -6.50 4.25
N ARG A 157 -24.53 -5.98 4.94
CA ARG A 157 -24.36 -5.00 6.03
C ARG A 157 -23.63 -5.61 7.22
N LEU A 158 -23.94 -6.84 7.59
CA LEU A 158 -23.28 -7.57 8.68
C LEU A 158 -21.82 -7.86 8.35
N ALA A 159 -21.53 -8.39 7.16
CA ALA A 159 -20.16 -8.67 6.73
C ALA A 159 -19.29 -7.40 6.68
N ARG A 160 -19.82 -6.28 6.18
CA ARG A 160 -19.14 -4.97 6.24
C ARG A 160 -18.96 -4.46 7.67
N GLY A 161 -19.91 -4.73 8.55
CA GLY A 161 -19.82 -4.45 9.98
C GLY A 161 -18.68 -5.22 10.65
N ALA A 162 -18.55 -6.52 10.33
CA ALA A 162 -17.45 -7.35 10.82
C ALA A 162 -16.09 -6.81 10.40
N LEU A 163 -15.93 -6.36 9.15
CA LEU A 163 -14.68 -5.72 8.70
C LEU A 163 -14.36 -4.46 9.51
N ARG A 164 -15.35 -3.59 9.76
CA ARG A 164 -15.14 -2.39 10.60
C ARG A 164 -14.73 -2.74 12.02
N SER A 165 -15.34 -3.75 12.61
CA SER A 165 -15.00 -4.23 13.96
C SER A 165 -13.60 -4.80 14.02
N ALA A 166 -13.20 -5.60 13.01
CA ALA A 166 -11.84 -6.12 12.91
C ALA A 166 -10.80 -5.01 12.74
N GLY A 167 -11.08 -4.03 11.87
CA GLY A 167 -10.22 -2.86 11.67
C GLY A 167 -10.01 -2.05 12.96
N ALA A 168 -11.07 -1.81 13.72
CA ALA A 168 -10.96 -1.13 15.01
C ALA A 168 -10.10 -1.91 16.02
N GLY A 169 -10.16 -3.24 15.99
CA GLY A 169 -9.30 -4.10 16.81
C GLY A 169 -7.82 -3.95 16.45
N VAL A 170 -7.49 -3.93 15.16
CA VAL A 170 -6.10 -3.80 14.70
C VAL A 170 -5.47 -2.47 15.11
N GLU A 171 -6.25 -1.38 15.17
CA GLU A 171 -5.75 -0.06 15.59
C GLU A 171 -5.26 -0.02 17.06
N THR A 172 -5.57 -1.04 17.88
CA THR A 172 -5.04 -1.14 19.26
C THR A 172 -3.57 -1.51 19.32
N GLY A 173 -2.99 -1.99 18.24
CA GLY A 173 -1.61 -2.50 18.17
C GLY A 173 -1.40 -3.87 18.84
N GLU A 174 -2.47 -4.53 19.28
CA GLU A 174 -2.39 -5.88 19.85
C GLU A 174 -2.09 -6.93 18.77
N ALA A 175 -1.41 -8.01 19.16
CA ALA A 175 -1.14 -9.13 18.27
C ALA A 175 -2.45 -9.75 17.74
N LEU A 176 -2.46 -10.15 16.47
CA LEU A 176 -3.67 -10.71 15.82
C LEU A 176 -4.19 -11.96 16.55
N GLU A 177 -3.29 -12.80 17.07
CA GLU A 177 -3.63 -13.97 17.85
C GLU A 177 -4.42 -13.59 19.12
N THR A 178 -4.05 -12.49 19.78
CA THR A 178 -4.74 -11.97 20.97
C THR A 178 -6.13 -11.46 20.59
N LEU A 179 -6.24 -10.72 19.48
CA LEU A 179 -7.53 -10.23 18.97
C LEU A 179 -8.47 -11.38 18.60
N ILE A 180 -7.95 -12.44 17.98
CA ILE A 180 -8.71 -13.67 17.67
C ILE A 180 -9.15 -14.37 18.95
N ALA A 181 -8.24 -14.59 19.92
CA ALA A 181 -8.54 -15.30 21.15
C ALA A 181 -9.61 -14.57 22.00
N ARG A 182 -9.65 -13.24 21.96
CA ARG A 182 -10.65 -12.42 22.66
C ARG A 182 -12.09 -12.72 22.19
N ILE A 183 -12.25 -13.06 20.90
CA ILE A 183 -13.57 -13.32 20.29
C ILE A 183 -13.88 -14.81 20.30
N ALA A 184 -12.87 -15.68 20.19
CA ALA A 184 -13.00 -17.12 20.03
C ALA A 184 -12.97 -17.86 21.37
N SER A 185 -14.08 -17.80 22.12
CA SER A 185 -14.23 -18.55 23.37
C SER A 185 -14.25 -20.08 23.12
N PRO A 186 -13.74 -20.90 24.06
CA PRO A 186 -13.80 -22.35 23.96
C PRO A 186 -15.25 -22.85 23.78
N GLY A 187 -15.47 -23.73 22.80
CA GLY A 187 -16.80 -24.25 22.47
C GLY A 187 -17.77 -23.25 21.83
N GLY A 188 -17.34 -21.99 21.58
CA GLY A 188 -18.17 -20.96 20.95
C GLY A 188 -18.23 -21.09 19.43
N THR A 189 -19.18 -20.36 18.83
CA THR A 189 -19.42 -20.32 17.37
C THR A 189 -18.20 -19.86 16.59
N THR A 190 -17.47 -18.85 17.11
CA THR A 190 -16.24 -18.34 16.48
C THR A 190 -15.17 -19.41 16.44
N ARG A 191 -14.98 -20.19 17.53
CA ARG A 191 -14.02 -21.27 17.56
C ARG A 191 -14.34 -22.35 16.52
N ALA A 192 -15.59 -22.78 16.45
CA ALA A 192 -16.04 -23.75 15.45
C ALA A 192 -15.79 -23.29 14.01
N GLY A 193 -16.04 -22.01 13.72
CA GLY A 193 -15.76 -21.43 12.41
C GLY A 193 -14.26 -21.41 12.09
N LEU A 194 -13.41 -20.99 13.03
CA LEU A 194 -11.95 -20.98 12.87
C LEU A 194 -11.39 -22.39 12.66
N ASP A 195 -11.87 -23.36 13.41
CA ASP A 195 -11.43 -24.77 13.29
C ASP A 195 -11.81 -25.33 11.92
N ALA A 196 -12.99 -25.00 11.38
CA ALA A 196 -13.39 -25.37 10.02
C ALA A 196 -12.50 -24.72 8.94
N MET A 197 -12.18 -23.42 9.09
CA MET A 197 -11.24 -22.73 8.19
C MET A 197 -9.84 -23.34 8.23
N ALA A 198 -9.34 -23.69 9.42
CA ALA A 198 -8.02 -24.31 9.59
C ALA A 198 -7.97 -25.73 9.00
N ALA A 199 -9.04 -26.53 9.19
CA ALA A 199 -9.10 -27.90 8.70
C ALA A 199 -9.03 -27.98 7.16
N SER A 200 -9.63 -27.04 6.46
CA SER A 200 -9.59 -27.00 4.98
C SER A 200 -8.23 -26.48 4.45
N GLY A 201 -7.55 -25.59 5.17
CA GLY A 201 -6.34 -24.87 4.72
C GLY A 201 -6.61 -23.96 3.51
N ASP A 202 -7.85 -23.71 3.14
CA ASP A 202 -8.24 -22.95 1.95
C ASP A 202 -7.89 -21.47 2.10
N LEU A 203 -7.99 -20.91 3.30
CA LEU A 203 -7.65 -19.52 3.57
C LEU A 203 -6.16 -19.25 3.27
N ASP A 204 -5.27 -20.09 3.81
CA ASP A 204 -3.82 -19.94 3.61
C ASP A 204 -3.43 -20.16 2.15
N ARG A 205 -4.07 -21.15 1.49
CA ARG A 205 -3.86 -21.37 0.06
C ARG A 205 -4.30 -20.19 -0.79
N ALA A 206 -5.47 -19.62 -0.51
CA ALA A 206 -5.99 -18.45 -1.22
C ALA A 206 -5.11 -17.22 -1.00
N ALA A 207 -4.71 -16.93 0.24
CA ALA A 207 -3.82 -15.83 0.58
C ALA A 207 -2.46 -15.97 -0.11
N SER A 208 -1.85 -17.16 -0.03
CA SER A 208 -0.55 -17.45 -0.68
C SER A 208 -0.64 -17.32 -2.21
N ALA A 209 -1.70 -17.81 -2.82
CA ALA A 209 -1.91 -17.70 -4.26
C ALA A 209 -2.08 -16.25 -4.70
N ALA A 210 -2.90 -15.47 -3.98
CA ALA A 210 -3.14 -14.06 -4.29
C ALA A 210 -1.86 -13.22 -4.16
N VAL A 211 -1.11 -13.37 -3.06
CA VAL A 211 0.16 -12.65 -2.84
C VAL A 211 1.17 -13.03 -3.92
N ARG A 212 1.35 -14.33 -4.20
CA ARG A 212 2.30 -14.79 -5.23
C ARG A 212 1.98 -14.23 -6.61
N ALA A 213 0.72 -14.27 -7.03
CA ALA A 213 0.28 -13.73 -8.32
C ALA A 213 0.52 -12.22 -8.41
N ALA A 214 0.22 -11.47 -7.32
CA ALA A 214 0.44 -10.03 -7.27
C ALA A 214 1.94 -9.66 -7.31
N VAL A 215 2.81 -10.42 -6.60
CA VAL A 215 4.27 -10.25 -6.66
C VAL A 215 4.79 -10.50 -8.07
N GLN A 216 4.37 -11.60 -8.71
CA GLN A 216 4.76 -11.89 -10.09
C GLN A 216 4.35 -10.77 -11.04
N ARG A 217 3.15 -10.24 -10.86
CA ARG A 217 2.67 -9.11 -11.67
C ARG A 217 3.45 -7.83 -11.41
N ALA A 218 3.77 -7.51 -10.15
CA ALA A 218 4.58 -6.34 -9.81
C ALA A 218 5.96 -6.37 -10.47
N ARG A 219 6.59 -7.56 -10.52
CA ARG A 219 7.92 -7.76 -11.15
C ARG A 219 7.89 -7.75 -12.68
N SER A 220 6.72 -7.74 -13.30
CA SER A 220 6.56 -7.75 -14.77
C SER A 220 6.35 -6.35 -15.39
N PHE A 221 6.42 -5.28 -14.59
CA PHE A 221 6.42 -3.90 -15.06
C PHE A 221 7.84 -3.45 -15.44
#